data_c4de458672ba438b2c5ea85b6360a3e8
#
_entry.id   c4de458672ba438b2c5ea85b6360a3e8
#
_cell.length_a   1.000
_cell.length_b   1.000
_cell.length_c   1.000
_cell.angle_alpha   90.00
_cell.angle_beta   90.00
_cell.angle_gamma   90.00
#
_symmetry.space_group_name_H-M   'P 1'
#
loop_
_entity.id
_entity.type
_entity.pdbx_description
1 polymer ?
#
loop_
_entity_poly.entity_id
_entity_poly.type
_entity_poly.pdbx_seq_one_letter_code
_entity_poly.pdbx_strand_id
1 'polypeptide(L)'
;IQTSPATTTRRGWEGSVDMPEPCSPSWTLGKAAPILRATPMRLFPAKINTIVEAVNKTLVDSGDLEVSDRDEFKRDVESILKEYLRKDREITNRAKDELERRHLPYSDLFKTKRTIAEEQDFGIGDESVTWICSQLLELFMRSSFVSEVYAEDTAIRKKLKELLRRHMQADDDIDREVRRHLKHLSENTSTFEIEYARQLELIKRKHGLE
;
A
#
# COMPACT_ATOMS: atom_id res chain seq x y z
N ILE A 1 -1.37 -83.40 -17.88
CA ILE A 1 0.01 -83.78 -18.09
C ILE A 1 0.86 -82.68 -17.43
N GLN A 2 1.15 -82.86 -16.12
CA GLN A 2 2.46 -83.12 -15.54
C GLN A 2 3.57 -82.25 -16.19
N THR A 3 4.36 -81.46 -15.44
CA THR A 3 5.30 -81.83 -14.39
C THR A 3 5.88 -80.59 -13.68
N SER A 4 6.03 -80.67 -12.35
CA SER A 4 7.01 -79.97 -11.52
C SER A 4 8.43 -80.55 -11.72
N PRO A 5 9.47 -80.09 -10.95
CA PRO A 5 9.91 -78.83 -10.38
C PRO A 5 11.39 -78.59 -10.69
N ALA A 6 11.94 -77.39 -10.34
CA ALA A 6 13.36 -77.27 -10.14
C ALA A 6 13.69 -76.31 -8.98
N THR A 7 14.15 -76.89 -7.95
CA THR A 7 14.85 -76.35 -6.80
C THR A 7 16.16 -75.70 -7.23
N THR A 8 16.44 -74.48 -6.81
CA THR A 8 17.80 -73.93 -6.85
C THR A 8 18.06 -73.02 -5.68
N THR A 9 18.75 -73.60 -4.73
CA THR A 9 19.80 -73.17 -3.86
C THR A 9 19.91 -71.69 -3.45
N ARG A 10 19.63 -71.50 -2.20
CA ARG A 10 19.98 -70.39 -1.34
C ARG A 10 21.51 -70.22 -1.33
N ARG A 11 21.98 -69.03 -1.76
CA ARG A 11 23.31 -68.54 -1.37
C ARG A 11 23.15 -67.30 -0.55
N GLY A 12 23.55 -67.38 0.71
CA GLY A 12 23.57 -66.27 1.64
C GLY A 12 24.55 -65.21 1.20
N TRP A 13 24.13 -63.98 1.31
CA TRP A 13 24.96 -62.80 1.34
C TRP A 13 24.72 -62.12 2.69
N GLU A 14 25.54 -62.50 3.67
CA GLU A 14 25.81 -61.68 4.84
C GLU A 14 26.74 -60.58 4.41
N GLY A 15 26.19 -59.48 4.01
CA GLY A 15 26.90 -58.22 3.80
C GLY A 15 26.26 -57.17 4.71
N SER A 16 26.91 -56.97 5.85
CA SER A 16 26.63 -55.86 6.73
C SER A 16 26.84 -54.54 5.92
N VAL A 17 25.78 -53.94 5.46
CA VAL A 17 25.78 -52.57 4.94
C VAL A 17 25.43 -51.67 6.11
N ASP A 18 26.47 -51.05 6.67
CA ASP A 18 26.33 -49.84 7.49
C ASP A 18 25.44 -48.83 6.72
N MET A 19 24.18 -48.76 7.08
CA MET A 19 23.33 -47.68 6.64
C MET A 19 23.72 -46.46 7.43
N PRO A 20 24.13 -45.37 6.77
CA PRO A 20 24.32 -44.10 7.46
C PRO A 20 22.93 -43.65 7.98
N GLU A 21 22.92 -43.30 9.26
CA GLU A 21 21.74 -42.72 9.90
C GLU A 21 21.16 -41.55 9.05
N PRO A 22 19.84 -41.46 8.89
CA PRO A 22 19.26 -40.32 8.22
C PRO A 22 19.61 -39.04 9.01
N CYS A 23 20.44 -38.19 8.43
CA CYS A 23 20.66 -36.82 8.89
C CYS A 23 19.29 -36.16 9.06
N SER A 24 18.85 -36.07 10.30
CA SER A 24 17.72 -35.22 10.65
C SER A 24 18.11 -33.78 10.26
N PRO A 25 17.41 -33.16 9.31
CA PRO A 25 17.60 -31.73 9.13
C PRO A 25 17.08 -31.05 10.38
N SER A 26 17.97 -30.52 11.19
CA SER A 26 17.65 -29.58 12.24
C SER A 26 17.08 -28.31 11.57
N TRP A 27 15.78 -28.35 11.30
CA TRP A 27 15.04 -27.13 11.01
C TRP A 27 15.01 -26.33 12.29
N THR A 28 16.10 -25.55 12.51
CA THR A 28 15.99 -24.40 13.38
C THR A 28 14.81 -23.59 12.81
N LEU A 29 13.73 -23.58 13.58
CA LEU A 29 12.64 -22.62 13.37
C LEU A 29 13.32 -21.23 13.40
N GLY A 30 13.80 -20.79 12.23
CA GLY A 30 14.16 -19.42 12.02
C GLY A 30 12.92 -18.63 12.43
N LYS A 31 13.08 -17.79 13.47
CA LYS A 31 12.08 -16.81 13.86
C LYS A 31 11.59 -16.18 12.56
N ALA A 32 10.36 -16.52 12.15
CA ALA A 32 9.71 -15.87 11.04
C ALA A 32 9.84 -14.38 11.35
N ALA A 33 10.64 -13.68 10.56
CA ALA A 33 10.70 -12.23 10.64
C ALA A 33 9.24 -11.77 10.60
N PRO A 34 8.80 -10.87 11.49
CA PRO A 34 7.45 -10.37 11.43
C PRO A 34 7.28 -9.89 9.99
N ILE A 35 6.37 -10.52 9.27
CA ILE A 35 5.91 -10.00 7.99
C ILE A 35 5.40 -8.62 8.36
N LEU A 36 6.21 -7.60 8.10
CA LEU A 36 5.77 -6.21 8.12
C LEU A 36 4.58 -6.19 7.17
N ARG A 37 3.38 -6.30 7.71
CA ARG A 37 2.18 -5.94 6.96
C ARG A 37 2.43 -4.52 6.55
N ALA A 38 2.76 -4.33 5.27
CA ALA A 38 2.81 -3.02 4.68
C ALA A 38 1.47 -2.37 5.03
N THR A 39 1.51 -1.40 5.94
CA THR A 39 0.33 -0.59 6.25
C THR A 39 -0.01 0.14 4.97
N PRO A 40 -1.23 0.08 4.47
CA PRO A 40 -1.58 0.71 3.21
C PRO A 40 -1.35 2.20 3.34
N MET A 41 -0.41 2.75 2.56
CA MET A 41 -0.21 4.20 2.47
C MET A 41 -1.53 4.88 2.14
N ARG A 42 -1.90 5.89 2.91
CA ARG A 42 -3.16 6.60 2.76
C ARG A 42 -2.95 8.10 2.73
N LEU A 43 -3.57 8.76 1.76
CA LEU A 43 -3.62 10.22 1.71
C LEU A 43 -4.79 10.73 2.57
N PHE A 44 -4.51 11.71 3.43
CA PHE A 44 -5.54 12.37 4.24
C PHE A 44 -5.83 13.79 3.73
N PRO A 45 -7.11 14.23 3.75
CA PRO A 45 -7.50 15.56 3.29
C PRO A 45 -6.72 16.70 3.98
N ALA A 46 -6.45 16.57 5.28
CA ALA A 46 -5.73 17.58 6.07
C ALA A 46 -4.28 17.82 5.62
N LYS A 47 -3.69 16.86 4.90
CA LYS A 47 -2.31 16.96 4.41
C LYS A 47 -2.18 17.56 3.00
N ILE A 48 -3.29 17.76 2.30
CA ILE A 48 -3.26 18.25 0.92
C ILE A 48 -2.48 19.57 0.83
N ASN A 49 -2.83 20.56 1.64
CA ASN A 49 -2.15 21.84 1.63
C ASN A 49 -0.66 21.73 1.94
N THR A 50 -0.29 20.89 2.90
CA THR A 50 1.12 20.65 3.24
C THR A 50 1.89 20.01 2.08
N ILE A 51 1.25 19.06 1.38
CA ILE A 51 1.85 18.40 0.21
C ILE A 51 1.97 19.38 -0.95
N VAL A 52 0.95 20.21 -1.21
CA VAL A 52 0.96 21.24 -2.26
C VAL A 52 2.11 22.21 -2.06
N GLU A 53 2.28 22.74 -0.83
CA GLU A 53 3.39 23.63 -0.51
C GLU A 53 4.75 22.92 -0.64
N ALA A 54 4.84 21.67 -0.22
CA ALA A 54 6.06 20.89 -0.36
C ALA A 54 6.40 20.59 -1.84
N VAL A 55 5.42 20.31 -2.69
CA VAL A 55 5.61 20.14 -4.14
C VAL A 55 6.11 21.45 -4.77
N ASN A 56 5.45 22.59 -4.48
CA ASN A 56 5.86 23.88 -4.97
C ASN A 56 7.31 24.19 -4.56
N LYS A 57 7.65 24.03 -3.29
CA LYS A 57 9.01 24.25 -2.80
C LYS A 57 10.04 23.31 -3.44
N THR A 58 9.70 22.05 -3.61
CA THR A 58 10.64 21.02 -4.09
C THR A 58 10.89 21.13 -5.59
N LEU A 59 9.93 21.57 -6.39
CA LEU A 59 10.06 21.62 -7.85
C LEU A 59 10.25 23.03 -8.40
N VAL A 60 9.51 24.03 -7.89
CA VAL A 60 9.59 25.39 -8.41
C VAL A 60 10.77 26.15 -7.78
N ASP A 61 10.94 26.09 -6.46
CA ASP A 61 12.05 26.79 -5.81
C ASP A 61 13.41 26.13 -6.10
N SER A 62 13.45 24.82 -6.46
CA SER A 62 14.67 24.16 -6.91
C SER A 62 15.04 24.45 -8.37
N GLY A 63 14.14 25.09 -9.14
CA GLY A 63 14.33 25.40 -10.54
C GLY A 63 14.12 24.21 -11.49
N ASP A 64 13.48 23.13 -11.04
CA ASP A 64 13.12 22.00 -11.89
C ASP A 64 11.94 22.34 -12.82
N LEU A 65 11.05 23.23 -12.34
CA LEU A 65 9.89 23.75 -13.07
C LEU A 65 9.89 25.28 -13.04
N GLU A 66 9.60 25.88 -14.17
CA GLU A 66 9.27 27.30 -14.26
C GLU A 66 7.76 27.48 -14.36
N VAL A 67 7.21 28.31 -13.48
CA VAL A 67 5.77 28.49 -13.34
C VAL A 67 5.43 29.97 -13.48
N SER A 68 4.50 30.28 -14.37
CA SER A 68 4.03 31.67 -14.63
C SER A 68 3.16 32.18 -13.48
N ASP A 69 2.31 31.34 -12.91
CA ASP A 69 1.46 31.66 -11.75
C ASP A 69 1.54 30.55 -10.71
N ARG A 70 2.14 30.86 -9.57
CA ARG A 70 2.34 29.87 -8.48
C ARG A 70 1.05 29.50 -7.76
N ASP A 71 0.10 30.40 -7.67
CA ASP A 71 -1.15 30.14 -6.95
C ASP A 71 -2.07 29.25 -7.79
N GLU A 72 -2.14 29.47 -9.09
CA GLU A 72 -2.87 28.57 -10.00
C GLU A 72 -2.20 27.20 -10.09
N PHE A 73 -0.86 27.16 -10.17
CA PHE A 73 -0.13 25.88 -10.11
C PHE A 73 -0.45 25.08 -8.84
N LYS A 74 -0.49 25.75 -7.67
CA LYS A 74 -0.86 25.10 -6.40
C LYS A 74 -2.29 24.57 -6.44
N ARG A 75 -3.24 25.29 -7.02
CA ARG A 75 -4.63 24.85 -7.20
C ARG A 75 -4.72 23.64 -8.11
N ASP A 76 -3.93 23.60 -9.18
CA ASP A 76 -3.84 22.48 -10.09
C ASP A 76 -3.34 21.23 -9.36
N VAL A 77 -2.25 21.33 -8.60
CA VAL A 77 -1.72 20.23 -7.77
C VAL A 77 -2.75 19.78 -6.74
N GLU A 78 -3.41 20.72 -6.06
CA GLU A 78 -4.46 20.44 -5.09
C GLU A 78 -5.63 19.66 -5.72
N SER A 79 -6.01 20.04 -6.94
CA SER A 79 -7.11 19.39 -7.66
C SER A 79 -6.82 17.90 -7.92
N ILE A 80 -5.59 17.55 -8.29
CA ILE A 80 -5.18 16.14 -8.48
C ILE A 80 -5.25 15.35 -7.17
N LEU A 81 -4.79 15.93 -6.06
CA LEU A 81 -4.85 15.26 -4.76
C LEU A 81 -6.28 15.07 -4.26
N LYS A 82 -7.15 16.06 -4.48
CA LYS A 82 -8.59 15.97 -4.19
C LYS A 82 -9.27 14.92 -5.07
N GLU A 83 -8.93 14.86 -6.34
CA GLU A 83 -9.47 13.88 -7.28
C GLU A 83 -9.06 12.46 -6.88
N TYR A 84 -7.81 12.26 -6.43
CA TYR A 84 -7.39 10.98 -5.87
C TYR A 84 -8.28 10.55 -4.70
N LEU A 85 -8.52 11.43 -3.73
CA LEU A 85 -9.39 11.15 -2.58
C LEU A 85 -10.84 10.88 -2.99
N ARG A 86 -11.35 11.58 -3.99
CA ARG A 86 -12.70 11.37 -4.52
C ARG A 86 -12.82 9.96 -5.12
N LYS A 87 -11.86 9.57 -5.97
CA LYS A 87 -11.82 8.22 -6.58
C LYS A 87 -11.65 7.12 -5.55
N ASP A 88 -10.75 7.31 -4.57
CA ASP A 88 -10.56 6.33 -3.48
C ASP A 88 -11.86 6.09 -2.70
N ARG A 89 -12.61 7.15 -2.41
CA ARG A 89 -13.91 7.06 -1.75
C ARG A 89 -14.95 6.37 -2.63
N GLU A 90 -15.00 6.70 -3.91
CA GLU A 90 -15.92 6.08 -4.87
C GLU A 90 -15.68 4.57 -4.97
N ILE A 91 -14.42 4.16 -5.14
CA ILE A 91 -14.05 2.74 -5.19
C ILE A 91 -14.38 2.02 -3.87
N THR A 92 -14.16 2.69 -2.74
CA THR A 92 -14.52 2.13 -1.43
C THR A 92 -16.02 1.91 -1.29
N ASN A 93 -16.85 2.85 -1.74
CA ASN A 93 -18.31 2.69 -1.72
C ASN A 93 -18.76 1.57 -2.66
N ARG A 94 -18.22 1.52 -3.88
CA ARG A 94 -18.52 0.40 -4.81
C ARG A 94 -18.13 -0.96 -4.24
N ALA A 95 -17.00 -1.02 -3.50
CA ALA A 95 -16.59 -2.26 -2.85
C ALA A 95 -17.57 -2.66 -1.74
N LYS A 96 -18.10 -1.71 -0.97
CA LYS A 96 -19.13 -1.97 0.04
C LYS A 96 -20.44 -2.47 -0.61
N ASP A 97 -20.90 -1.80 -1.65
CA ASP A 97 -22.10 -2.20 -2.38
C ASP A 97 -21.97 -3.62 -2.98
N GLU A 98 -20.77 -3.95 -3.48
CA GLU A 98 -20.49 -5.27 -4.02
C GLU A 98 -20.47 -6.37 -2.94
N LEU A 99 -19.95 -6.08 -1.75
CA LEU A 99 -20.02 -6.99 -0.60
C LEU A 99 -21.45 -7.27 -0.18
N GLU A 100 -22.28 -6.23 -0.09
CA GLU A 100 -23.70 -6.36 0.25
C GLU A 100 -24.45 -7.18 -0.79
N ARG A 101 -24.21 -6.90 -2.07
CA ARG A 101 -24.83 -7.63 -3.19
C ARG A 101 -24.48 -9.10 -3.22
N ARG A 102 -23.23 -9.46 -2.88
CA ARG A 102 -22.73 -10.84 -2.87
C ARG A 102 -22.85 -11.52 -1.51
N HIS A 103 -23.38 -10.84 -0.50
CA HIS A 103 -23.45 -11.32 0.88
C HIS A 103 -22.08 -11.79 1.43
N LEU A 104 -21.02 -11.07 1.06
CA LEU A 104 -19.66 -11.34 1.52
C LEU A 104 -19.37 -10.69 2.87
N PRO A 105 -18.50 -11.28 3.70
CA PRO A 105 -18.11 -10.68 4.96
C PRO A 105 -17.30 -9.39 4.75
N TYR A 106 -17.42 -8.45 5.67
CA TYR A 106 -16.71 -7.18 5.62
C TYR A 106 -15.17 -7.31 5.61
N SER A 107 -14.65 -8.45 6.11
CA SER A 107 -13.21 -8.79 6.01
C SER A 107 -12.69 -8.80 4.58
N ASP A 108 -13.54 -9.00 3.59
CA ASP A 108 -13.17 -9.04 2.18
C ASP A 108 -13.19 -7.66 1.50
N LEU A 109 -13.53 -6.58 2.26
CA LEU A 109 -13.61 -5.21 1.73
C LEU A 109 -12.32 -4.80 1.03
N PHE A 110 -11.17 -5.02 1.64
CA PHE A 110 -9.90 -4.60 1.06
C PHE A 110 -9.58 -5.37 -0.22
N LYS A 111 -9.88 -6.67 -0.26
CA LYS A 111 -9.71 -7.51 -1.45
C LYS A 111 -10.61 -7.05 -2.59
N THR A 112 -11.90 -6.83 -2.30
CA THR A 112 -12.87 -6.34 -3.30
C THR A 112 -12.50 -4.94 -3.80
N LYS A 113 -12.10 -4.04 -2.89
CA LYS A 113 -11.61 -2.70 -3.23
C LYS A 113 -10.42 -2.78 -4.18
N ARG A 114 -9.47 -3.69 -3.93
CA ARG A 114 -8.29 -3.88 -4.77
C ARG A 114 -8.67 -4.34 -6.18
N THR A 115 -9.55 -5.31 -6.31
CA THR A 115 -10.03 -5.78 -7.61
C THR A 115 -10.67 -4.65 -8.42
N ILE A 116 -11.56 -3.85 -7.78
CA ILE A 116 -12.21 -2.72 -8.46
C ILE A 116 -11.20 -1.63 -8.84
N ALA A 117 -10.19 -1.38 -8.01
CA ALA A 117 -9.12 -0.43 -8.30
C ALA A 117 -8.28 -0.88 -9.49
N GLU A 118 -7.89 -2.16 -9.55
CA GLU A 118 -7.17 -2.76 -10.68
C GLU A 118 -7.97 -2.66 -11.99
N GLU A 119 -9.29 -2.88 -11.96
CA GLU A 119 -10.17 -2.71 -13.13
C GLU A 119 -10.21 -1.26 -13.66
N GLN A 120 -9.90 -0.27 -12.83
CA GLN A 120 -9.93 1.16 -13.17
C GLN A 120 -8.54 1.79 -13.32
N ASP A 121 -7.48 1.00 -13.36
CA ASP A 121 -6.08 1.47 -13.37
C ASP A 121 -5.80 2.48 -12.24
N PHE A 122 -6.43 2.28 -11.08
CA PHE A 122 -6.30 3.15 -9.93
C PHE A 122 -5.38 2.53 -8.87
N GLY A 123 -4.31 3.25 -8.53
CA GLY A 123 -3.35 2.81 -7.51
C GLY A 123 -3.87 3.00 -6.08
N ILE A 124 -3.93 1.92 -5.29
CA ILE A 124 -4.24 1.97 -3.87
C ILE A 124 -3.06 1.45 -3.04
N GLY A 125 -2.99 1.85 -1.77
CA GLY A 125 -1.88 1.47 -0.89
C GLY A 125 -0.55 2.01 -1.41
N ASP A 126 0.45 1.15 -1.57
CA ASP A 126 1.79 1.56 -2.04
C ASP A 126 1.79 2.06 -3.50
N GLU A 127 0.83 1.61 -4.31
CA GLU A 127 0.68 2.04 -5.70
C GLU A 127 0.08 3.44 -5.83
N SER A 128 -0.57 3.94 -4.77
CA SER A 128 -1.15 5.29 -4.73
C SER A 128 -0.14 6.39 -5.05
N VAL A 129 1.07 6.27 -4.50
CA VAL A 129 2.16 7.22 -4.76
C VAL A 129 2.54 7.23 -6.24
N THR A 130 2.60 6.06 -6.86
CA THR A 130 2.94 5.96 -8.29
C THR A 130 1.85 6.55 -9.16
N TRP A 131 0.58 6.28 -8.83
CA TRP A 131 -0.56 6.84 -9.54
C TRP A 131 -0.60 8.37 -9.43
N ILE A 132 -0.48 8.92 -8.20
CA ILE A 132 -0.46 10.38 -7.98
C ILE A 132 0.70 11.03 -8.72
N CYS A 133 1.91 10.44 -8.67
CA CYS A 133 3.06 10.96 -9.42
C CYS A 133 2.80 11.01 -10.93
N SER A 134 2.15 9.99 -11.50
CA SER A 134 1.84 9.96 -12.94
C SER A 134 0.84 11.06 -13.30
N GLN A 135 -0.18 11.28 -12.48
CA GLN A 135 -1.16 12.34 -12.69
C GLN A 135 -0.54 13.75 -12.55
N LEU A 136 0.36 13.94 -11.58
CA LEU A 136 1.08 15.22 -11.44
C LEU A 136 2.01 15.51 -12.62
N LEU A 137 2.72 14.50 -13.11
CA LEU A 137 3.57 14.68 -14.29
C LEU A 137 2.74 15.00 -15.54
N GLU A 138 1.63 14.32 -15.76
CA GLU A 138 0.70 14.63 -16.83
C GLU A 138 0.16 16.05 -16.70
N LEU A 139 -0.18 16.48 -15.48
CA LEU A 139 -0.57 17.86 -15.19
C LEU A 139 0.52 18.84 -15.61
N PHE A 140 1.77 18.64 -15.21
CA PHE A 140 2.87 19.54 -15.52
C PHE A 140 3.11 19.71 -17.02
N MET A 141 2.85 18.66 -17.80
CA MET A 141 2.97 18.71 -19.27
C MET A 141 1.78 19.37 -19.97
N ARG A 142 0.65 19.52 -19.29
CA ARG A 142 -0.61 20.05 -19.85
C ARG A 142 -1.03 21.39 -19.31
N SER A 143 -0.54 21.77 -18.11
CA SER A 143 -0.91 23.02 -17.46
C SER A 143 -0.37 24.23 -18.22
N SER A 144 -1.23 25.20 -18.48
CA SER A 144 -0.84 26.49 -19.08
C SER A 144 -0.04 27.38 -18.14
N PHE A 145 0.00 27.02 -16.85
CA PHE A 145 0.74 27.77 -15.82
C PHE A 145 2.17 27.26 -15.63
N VAL A 146 2.51 26.10 -16.19
CA VAL A 146 3.88 25.60 -16.26
C VAL A 146 4.50 26.08 -17.57
N SER A 147 5.45 26.99 -17.47
CA SER A 147 6.12 27.62 -18.65
C SER A 147 7.16 26.66 -19.24
N GLU A 148 7.98 26.05 -18.38
CA GLU A 148 9.04 25.16 -18.81
C GLU A 148 9.38 24.10 -17.76
N VAL A 149 9.77 22.91 -18.23
CA VAL A 149 10.21 21.79 -17.40
C VAL A 149 11.66 21.52 -17.69
N TYR A 150 12.56 21.87 -16.77
CA TYR A 150 14.01 21.74 -16.95
C TYR A 150 14.55 20.37 -16.53
N ALA A 151 13.93 19.77 -15.51
CA ALA A 151 14.39 18.48 -15.00
C ALA A 151 13.79 17.32 -15.80
N GLU A 152 14.56 16.24 -15.89
CA GLU A 152 14.06 15.00 -16.51
C GLU A 152 12.89 14.39 -15.71
N ASP A 153 11.96 13.75 -16.42
CA ASP A 153 10.78 13.06 -15.86
C ASP A 153 11.14 12.11 -14.72
N THR A 154 12.23 11.36 -14.89
CA THR A 154 12.75 10.43 -13.89
C THR A 154 13.18 11.13 -12.60
N ALA A 155 13.80 12.30 -12.70
CA ALA A 155 14.24 13.09 -11.55
C ALA A 155 13.04 13.70 -10.80
N ILE A 156 12.09 14.29 -11.53
CA ILE A 156 10.85 14.82 -10.95
C ILE A 156 10.07 13.71 -10.26
N ARG A 157 9.89 12.57 -10.91
CA ARG A 157 9.19 11.39 -10.37
C ARG A 157 9.84 10.89 -9.07
N LYS A 158 11.16 10.86 -9.00
CA LYS A 158 11.89 10.46 -7.80
C LYS A 158 11.63 11.43 -6.64
N LYS A 159 11.74 12.74 -6.89
CA LYS A 159 11.49 13.78 -5.88
C LYS A 159 10.04 13.73 -5.37
N LEU A 160 9.07 13.61 -6.28
CA LEU A 160 7.65 13.49 -5.93
C LEU A 160 7.36 12.23 -5.11
N LYS A 161 7.91 11.07 -5.51
CA LYS A 161 7.71 9.82 -4.76
C LYS A 161 8.26 9.92 -3.34
N GLU A 162 9.43 10.49 -3.17
CA GLU A 162 10.04 10.66 -1.85
C GLU A 162 9.21 11.61 -0.97
N LEU A 163 8.78 12.74 -1.54
CA LEU A 163 7.93 13.72 -0.86
C LEU A 163 6.60 13.10 -0.43
N LEU A 164 5.87 12.47 -1.36
CA LEU A 164 4.57 11.85 -1.08
C LEU A 164 4.69 10.74 -0.02
N ARG A 165 5.70 9.87 -0.15
CA ARG A 165 5.93 8.81 0.85
C ARG A 165 6.14 9.38 2.24
N ARG A 166 6.96 10.44 2.37
CA ARG A 166 7.22 11.08 3.66
C ARG A 166 5.93 11.61 4.31
N HIS A 167 5.07 12.26 3.54
CA HIS A 167 3.82 12.81 4.06
C HIS A 167 2.76 11.74 4.32
N MET A 168 2.66 10.73 3.47
CA MET A 168 1.69 9.64 3.62
C MET A 168 2.10 8.64 4.71
N GLN A 169 3.39 8.40 4.92
CA GLN A 169 3.90 7.50 5.96
C GLN A 169 3.69 8.08 7.37
N ALA A 170 3.83 9.38 7.54
CA ALA A 170 3.56 10.03 8.82
C ALA A 170 2.09 9.85 9.27
N ASP A 171 1.17 9.80 8.30
CA ASP A 171 -0.24 9.55 8.57
C ASP A 171 -0.53 8.06 8.91
N ASP A 172 0.24 7.13 8.35
CA ASP A 172 0.17 5.71 8.73
C ASP A 172 0.60 5.48 10.18
N ASP A 173 1.56 6.24 10.68
CA ASP A 173 1.97 6.16 12.09
C ASP A 173 0.85 6.63 13.01
N ILE A 174 0.11 7.67 12.63
CA ILE A 174 -1.08 8.14 13.35
C ILE A 174 -2.18 7.07 13.33
N ASP A 175 -2.51 6.51 12.16
CA ASP A 175 -3.51 5.43 12.05
C ASP A 175 -3.12 4.22 12.93
N ARG A 176 -1.85 3.85 12.92
CA ARG A 176 -1.33 2.77 13.76
C ARG A 176 -1.45 3.09 15.25
N GLU A 177 -1.20 4.34 15.65
CA GLU A 177 -1.39 4.79 17.04
C GLU A 177 -2.86 4.73 17.44
N VAL A 178 -3.78 5.22 16.60
CA VAL A 178 -5.23 5.13 16.81
C VAL A 178 -5.68 3.68 16.98
N ARG A 179 -5.32 2.80 16.04
CA ARG A 179 -5.67 1.37 16.10
C ARG A 179 -5.10 0.68 17.33
N ARG A 180 -3.93 1.12 17.81
CA ARG A 180 -3.33 0.58 19.04
C ARG A 180 -4.17 0.92 20.26
N HIS A 181 -4.81 2.08 20.29
CA HIS A 181 -5.74 2.47 21.36
C HIS A 181 -7.08 1.72 21.29
N LEU A 182 -7.47 1.27 20.10
CA LEU A 182 -8.76 0.60 19.85
C LEU A 182 -8.68 -0.94 19.76
N LYS A 183 -7.59 -1.55 20.21
CA LYS A 183 -7.36 -3.01 20.11
C LYS A 183 -8.47 -3.88 20.73
N HIS A 184 -9.23 -3.35 21.64
CA HIS A 184 -10.33 -4.03 22.35
C HIS A 184 -11.68 -3.88 21.65
N LEU A 185 -11.76 -3.09 20.57
CA LEU A 185 -12.98 -2.94 19.79
C LEU A 185 -12.86 -3.73 18.48
N SER A 186 -13.94 -4.38 18.12
CA SER A 186 -14.00 -5.07 16.82
C SER A 186 -14.06 -4.06 15.68
N GLU A 187 -13.15 -4.15 14.72
CA GLU A 187 -13.03 -3.22 13.58
C GLU A 187 -14.28 -3.13 12.69
N ASN A 188 -15.24 -4.04 12.87
CA ASN A 188 -16.45 -4.16 12.04
C ASN A 188 -17.71 -3.62 12.72
N THR A 189 -17.57 -2.76 13.72
CA THR A 189 -18.72 -2.20 14.44
C THR A 189 -18.83 -0.69 14.25
N SER A 190 -20.08 -0.18 14.24
CA SER A 190 -20.33 1.26 14.21
C SER A 190 -19.69 1.99 15.40
N THR A 191 -19.56 1.31 16.54
CA THR A 191 -18.87 1.81 17.72
C THR A 191 -17.38 2.02 17.44
N PHE A 192 -16.74 1.12 16.69
CA PHE A 192 -15.35 1.29 16.27
C PHE A 192 -15.16 2.51 15.38
N GLU A 193 -16.05 2.75 14.42
CA GLU A 193 -15.95 3.91 13.51
C GLU A 193 -16.05 5.24 14.29
N ILE A 194 -16.96 5.34 15.25
CA ILE A 194 -17.15 6.52 16.09
C ILE A 194 -15.92 6.76 16.98
N GLU A 195 -15.45 5.73 17.67
CA GLU A 195 -14.29 5.84 18.54
C GLU A 195 -13.00 6.05 17.75
N TYR A 196 -12.88 5.47 16.54
CA TYR A 196 -11.77 5.72 15.64
C TYR A 196 -11.71 7.20 15.24
N ALA A 197 -12.83 7.79 14.82
CA ALA A 197 -12.88 9.21 14.46
C ALA A 197 -12.48 10.11 15.64
N ARG A 198 -12.97 9.80 16.85
CA ARG A 198 -12.64 10.51 18.07
C ARG A 198 -11.16 10.42 18.45
N GLN A 199 -10.60 9.21 18.43
CA GLN A 199 -9.19 8.99 18.76
C GLN A 199 -8.26 9.61 17.71
N LEU A 200 -8.65 9.55 16.45
CA LEU A 200 -7.91 10.18 15.35
C LEU A 200 -7.80 11.71 15.57
N GLU A 201 -8.89 12.36 15.96
CA GLU A 201 -8.92 13.79 16.26
C GLU A 201 -8.02 14.13 17.45
N LEU A 202 -8.11 13.37 18.54
CA LEU A 202 -7.28 13.55 19.73
C LEU A 202 -5.77 13.39 19.42
N ILE A 203 -5.41 12.39 18.63
CA ILE A 203 -4.02 12.12 18.27
C ILE A 203 -3.50 13.19 17.32
N LYS A 204 -4.30 13.63 16.34
CA LYS A 204 -3.93 14.75 15.47
C LYS A 204 -3.66 16.03 16.26
N ARG A 205 -4.52 16.35 17.21
CA ARG A 205 -4.33 17.51 18.12
C ARG A 205 -3.05 17.38 18.95
N LYS A 206 -2.76 16.19 19.46
CA LYS A 206 -1.53 15.90 20.21
C LYS A 206 -0.27 16.10 19.35
N HIS A 207 -0.34 15.77 18.07
CA HIS A 207 0.77 15.94 17.10
C HIS A 207 0.79 17.31 16.43
N GLY A 208 -0.11 18.25 16.79
CA GLY A 208 -0.19 19.60 16.22
C GLY A 208 -0.56 19.59 14.73
N LEU A 209 -1.39 18.67 14.30
CA LEU A 209 -1.80 18.43 12.92
C LEU A 209 -3.26 18.86 12.67
N GLU A 210 -3.71 19.92 13.37
CA GLU A 210 -5.02 20.54 13.12
C GLU A 210 -5.04 21.35 11.83
#